data_d5214530a18ce5a352ca1cf47ad06cf7
#
_entry.id   d5214530a18ce5a352ca1cf47ad06cf7
#
_cell.length_a   1.000
_cell.length_b   1.000
_cell.length_c   1.000
_cell.angle_alpha   90.00
_cell.angle_beta   90.00
_cell.angle_gamma   90.00
#
_symmetry.space_group_name_H-M   'P 1'
#
loop_
_entity.id
_entity.type
_entity.pdbx_description
1 polymer ?
#
loop_
_entity_poly.entity_id
_entity_poly.type
_entity_poly.pdbx_seq_one_letter_code
_entity_poly.pdbx_strand_id
1 'polypeptide(L)'
;VHPRAIEETTMANDVIAVYPGTFDPMTLGHEDVIKRACQLFGHIIVAVAAGHHKKALFTLQERMEMARRALAGNPQVTVEGFSGLVRDFVVARGAKAMVRGVRAVTDFDYEFQLAGMNRHLMPAVETVFLTPSDKYQFISSTFVREIAVLGGEVHQFVSATVQQRLIEKVRSLGRE
;
A
#
# COMPACT_ATOMS: atom_id res chain seq x y z
N VAL A 1 -38.05 6.51 33.73
CA VAL A 1 -36.65 6.94 33.42
C VAL A 1 -36.42 6.55 31.98
N HIS A 2 -36.47 7.53 31.07
CA HIS A 2 -36.17 7.30 29.65
C HIS A 2 -34.64 7.25 29.48
N PRO A 3 -34.10 6.27 28.78
CA PRO A 3 -32.71 6.30 28.39
C PRO A 3 -32.50 7.46 27.38
N ARG A 4 -31.64 8.41 27.72
CA ARG A 4 -31.15 9.39 26.75
C ARG A 4 -30.50 8.65 25.61
N ALA A 5 -31.00 8.86 24.39
CA ALA A 5 -30.30 8.50 23.19
C ALA A 5 -28.93 9.20 23.22
N ILE A 6 -27.87 8.42 23.20
CA ILE A 6 -26.53 8.91 22.93
C ILE A 6 -26.59 9.32 21.46
N GLU A 7 -26.60 10.61 21.18
CA GLU A 7 -26.29 11.12 19.85
C GLU A 7 -24.87 10.67 19.54
N GLU A 8 -24.74 9.65 18.70
CA GLU A 8 -23.50 9.30 18.04
C GLU A 8 -23.11 10.49 17.13
N THR A 9 -22.45 11.46 17.71
CA THR A 9 -21.64 12.38 16.93
C THR A 9 -20.52 11.54 16.38
N THR A 10 -20.66 11.07 15.16
CA THR A 10 -19.58 10.46 14.40
C THR A 10 -18.52 11.53 14.22
N MET A 11 -17.60 11.62 15.18
CA MET A 11 -16.40 12.44 15.03
C MET A 11 -15.68 11.88 13.79
N ALA A 12 -15.62 12.67 12.72
CA ALA A 12 -14.82 12.32 11.57
C ALA A 12 -13.40 12.06 12.07
N ASN A 13 -12.90 10.87 11.81
CA ASN A 13 -11.53 10.52 12.18
C ASN A 13 -10.57 11.24 11.20
N ASP A 14 -10.03 12.38 11.64
CA ASP A 14 -9.12 13.20 10.82
C ASP A 14 -7.68 12.70 10.82
N VAL A 15 -7.41 11.55 11.41
CA VAL A 15 -6.07 11.00 11.46
C VAL A 15 -5.63 10.53 10.07
N ILE A 16 -4.52 11.11 9.61
CA ILE A 16 -3.86 10.73 8.37
C ILE A 16 -2.87 9.60 8.66
N ALA A 17 -2.94 8.54 7.88
CA ALA A 17 -1.94 7.49 7.85
C ALA A 17 -1.29 7.38 6.47
N VAL A 18 0.00 7.03 6.43
CA VAL A 18 0.74 6.77 5.20
C VAL A 18 0.98 5.29 5.06
N TYR A 19 0.70 4.74 3.90
CA TYR A 19 1.07 3.37 3.52
C TYR A 19 2.15 3.41 2.45
N PRO A 20 3.43 3.31 2.84
CA PRO A 20 4.54 3.35 1.90
C PRO A 20 4.82 1.98 1.31
N GLY A 21 5.22 1.96 0.04
CA GLY A 21 5.63 0.75 -0.65
C GLY A 21 6.15 1.01 -2.04
N THR A 22 6.69 -0.02 -2.68
CA THR A 22 7.13 0.03 -4.08
C THR A 22 5.94 -0.12 -5.03
N PHE A 23 4.98 -0.99 -4.69
CA PHE A 23 3.77 -1.28 -5.48
C PHE A 23 4.09 -1.59 -6.96
N ASP A 24 4.94 -2.56 -7.19
CA ASP A 24 5.45 -2.94 -8.52
C ASP A 24 5.06 -4.39 -8.91
N PRO A 25 3.79 -4.62 -9.27
CA PRO A 25 2.65 -3.71 -9.18
C PRO A 25 1.90 -3.77 -7.84
N MET A 26 0.86 -2.94 -7.69
CA MET A 26 -0.15 -3.10 -6.64
C MET A 26 -0.87 -4.44 -6.82
N THR A 27 -1.13 -5.13 -5.70
CA THR A 27 -1.81 -6.44 -5.68
C THR A 27 -3.10 -6.37 -4.87
N LEU A 28 -3.95 -7.40 -4.99
CA LEU A 28 -5.15 -7.51 -4.16
C LEU A 28 -4.85 -7.55 -2.66
N GLY A 29 -3.67 -8.04 -2.28
CA GLY A 29 -3.21 -7.97 -0.88
C GLY A 29 -2.97 -6.54 -0.41
N HIS A 30 -2.36 -5.69 -1.24
CA HIS A 30 -2.20 -4.27 -0.93
C HIS A 30 -3.55 -3.54 -0.85
N GLU A 31 -4.44 -3.80 -1.79
CA GLU A 31 -5.79 -3.21 -1.80
C GLU A 31 -6.59 -3.59 -0.55
N ASP A 32 -6.47 -4.84 -0.09
CA ASP A 32 -7.12 -5.32 1.13
C ASP A 32 -6.59 -4.62 2.40
N VAL A 33 -5.28 -4.46 2.51
CA VAL A 33 -4.64 -3.71 3.62
C VAL A 33 -5.11 -2.26 3.62
N ILE A 34 -5.17 -1.61 2.46
CA ILE A 34 -5.67 -0.23 2.33
C ILE A 34 -7.13 -0.14 2.76
N LYS A 35 -7.98 -1.06 2.32
CA LYS A 35 -9.39 -1.12 2.72
C LYS A 35 -9.56 -1.24 4.23
N ARG A 36 -8.73 -2.06 4.89
CA ARG A 36 -8.71 -2.21 6.35
C ARG A 36 -8.22 -0.95 7.05
N ALA A 37 -7.17 -0.33 6.52
CA ALA A 37 -6.66 0.93 7.06
C ALA A 37 -7.70 2.04 7.01
N CYS A 38 -8.53 2.12 5.97
CA CYS A 38 -9.63 3.08 5.86
C CYS A 38 -10.72 2.92 6.95
N GLN A 39 -10.80 1.77 7.60
CA GLN A 39 -11.69 1.58 8.75
C GLN A 39 -11.13 2.18 10.05
N LEU A 40 -9.83 2.43 10.11
CA LEU A 40 -9.12 2.92 11.30
C LEU A 40 -8.75 4.39 11.21
N PHE A 41 -8.50 4.89 10.00
CA PHE A 41 -7.99 6.23 9.74
C PHE A 41 -8.91 7.00 8.81
N GLY A 42 -8.99 8.30 8.99
CA GLY A 42 -9.84 9.16 8.18
C GLY A 42 -9.32 9.35 6.76
N HIS A 43 -7.98 9.33 6.60
CA HIS A 43 -7.34 9.46 5.30
C HIS A 43 -6.11 8.58 5.18
N ILE A 44 -5.96 7.90 4.05
CA ILE A 44 -4.80 7.07 3.73
C ILE A 44 -4.06 7.68 2.54
N ILE A 45 -2.78 7.96 2.72
CA ILE A 45 -1.89 8.32 1.63
C ILE A 45 -1.08 7.07 1.24
N VAL A 46 -1.36 6.52 0.07
CA VAL A 46 -0.54 5.47 -0.53
C VAL A 46 0.69 6.12 -1.12
N ALA A 47 1.83 5.92 -0.48
CA ALA A 47 3.09 6.54 -0.85
C ALA A 47 3.95 5.58 -1.68
N VAL A 48 4.04 5.86 -2.99
CA VAL A 48 4.77 5.02 -3.94
C VAL A 48 6.24 5.47 -3.96
N ALA A 49 7.14 4.59 -3.52
CA ALA A 49 8.57 4.88 -3.48
C ALA A 49 9.19 4.87 -4.89
N ALA A 50 10.00 5.89 -5.19
CA ALA A 50 10.73 5.96 -6.45
C ALA A 50 11.67 4.74 -6.64
N GLY A 51 12.27 4.26 -5.54
CA GLY A 51 13.21 3.14 -5.54
C GLY A 51 14.61 3.57 -5.92
N HIS A 52 15.59 3.35 -5.03
CA HIS A 52 16.97 3.72 -5.30
C HIS A 52 17.86 2.53 -5.70
N HIS A 53 17.45 1.28 -5.38
CA HIS A 53 18.33 0.11 -5.48
C HIS A 53 17.74 -1.11 -6.21
N LYS A 54 16.47 -1.08 -6.63
CA LYS A 54 15.84 -2.18 -7.34
C LYS A 54 15.32 -1.72 -8.68
N LYS A 55 15.72 -2.43 -9.74
CA LYS A 55 15.14 -2.24 -11.07
C LYS A 55 13.66 -2.68 -11.03
N ALA A 56 12.76 -1.71 -10.94
CA ALA A 56 11.34 -1.96 -10.99
C ALA A 56 10.90 -2.33 -12.41
N LEU A 57 9.85 -3.14 -12.53
CA LEU A 57 9.25 -3.46 -13.82
C LEU A 57 8.55 -2.23 -14.43
N PHE A 58 7.88 -1.48 -13.58
CA PHE A 58 7.17 -0.26 -13.96
C PHE A 58 7.88 0.99 -13.43
N THR A 59 7.84 2.06 -14.20
CA THR A 59 8.29 3.38 -13.74
C THR A 59 7.46 3.86 -12.56
N LEU A 60 7.97 4.83 -11.81
CA LEU A 60 7.21 5.45 -10.72
C LEU A 60 5.83 5.95 -11.19
N GLN A 61 5.79 6.63 -12.33
CA GLN A 61 4.55 7.19 -12.88
C GLN A 61 3.55 6.10 -13.26
N GLU A 62 4.00 5.01 -13.89
CA GLU A 62 3.15 3.86 -14.21
C GLU A 62 2.57 3.22 -12.93
N ARG A 63 3.39 3.06 -11.89
CA ARG A 63 2.95 2.47 -10.61
C ARG A 63 1.92 3.35 -9.89
N MET A 64 2.14 4.66 -9.89
CA MET A 64 1.19 5.63 -9.34
C MET A 64 -0.14 5.61 -10.09
N GLU A 65 -0.10 5.56 -11.42
CA GLU A 65 -1.31 5.51 -12.24
C GLU A 65 -2.11 4.23 -12.00
N MET A 66 -1.44 3.06 -11.96
CA MET A 66 -2.08 1.79 -11.64
C MET A 66 -2.73 1.82 -10.26
N ALA A 67 -2.02 2.34 -9.25
CA ALA A 67 -2.55 2.47 -7.90
C ALA A 67 -3.77 3.40 -7.85
N ARG A 68 -3.74 4.55 -8.52
CA ARG A 68 -4.89 5.47 -8.61
C ARG A 68 -6.10 4.81 -9.24
N ARG A 69 -5.91 4.05 -10.31
CA ARG A 69 -7.01 3.34 -10.99
C ARG A 69 -7.60 2.23 -10.12
N ALA A 70 -6.74 1.45 -9.47
CA ALA A 70 -7.18 0.36 -8.57
C ALA A 70 -7.97 0.89 -7.37
N LEU A 71 -7.65 2.10 -6.90
CA LEU A 71 -8.23 2.72 -5.69
C LEU A 71 -9.26 3.83 -5.99
N ALA A 72 -9.62 4.05 -7.24
CA ALA A 72 -10.45 5.18 -7.68
C ALA A 72 -11.83 5.28 -7.01
N GLY A 73 -12.36 4.17 -6.51
CA GLY A 73 -13.66 4.14 -5.81
C GLY A 73 -13.62 4.57 -4.35
N ASN A 74 -12.45 4.90 -3.79
CA ASN A 74 -12.31 5.20 -2.37
C ASN A 74 -11.89 6.66 -2.13
N PRO A 75 -12.81 7.55 -1.70
CA PRO A 75 -12.51 8.96 -1.47
C PRO A 75 -11.56 9.23 -0.29
N GLN A 76 -11.36 8.25 0.62
CA GLN A 76 -10.43 8.35 1.74
C GLN A 76 -8.98 8.13 1.34
N VAL A 77 -8.71 7.75 0.07
CA VAL A 77 -7.37 7.35 -0.38
C VAL A 77 -6.83 8.31 -1.43
N THR A 78 -5.59 8.76 -1.21
CA THR A 78 -4.80 9.46 -2.23
C THR A 78 -3.52 8.68 -2.54
N VAL A 79 -3.00 8.85 -3.75
CA VAL A 79 -1.76 8.19 -4.20
C VAL A 79 -0.75 9.26 -4.55
N GLU A 80 0.39 9.23 -3.88
CA GLU A 80 1.49 10.15 -4.09
C GLU A 80 2.80 9.39 -4.30
N GLY A 81 3.69 9.92 -5.15
CA GLY A 81 5.05 9.43 -5.28
C GLY A 81 6.01 10.14 -4.35
N PHE A 82 7.05 9.46 -3.90
CA PHE A 82 8.11 10.10 -3.13
C PHE A 82 9.50 9.51 -3.45
N SER A 83 10.52 10.32 -3.20
CA SER A 83 11.91 9.92 -3.24
C SER A 83 12.59 10.32 -1.93
N GLY A 84 13.70 9.69 -1.60
CA GLY A 84 14.41 9.93 -0.34
C GLY A 84 13.83 9.16 0.85
N LEU A 85 13.99 9.71 2.04
CA LEU A 85 13.57 9.04 3.27
C LEU A 85 12.05 9.09 3.45
N VAL A 86 11.46 7.94 3.75
CA VAL A 86 10.03 7.85 4.07
C VAL A 86 9.64 8.77 5.23
N ARG A 87 10.53 8.96 6.20
CA ARG A 87 10.35 9.88 7.32
C ARG A 87 9.99 11.29 6.85
N ASP A 88 10.75 11.83 5.92
CA ASP A 88 10.57 13.21 5.46
C ASP A 88 9.21 13.38 4.78
N PHE A 89 8.81 12.39 4.00
CA PHE A 89 7.48 12.35 3.38
C PHE A 89 6.36 12.30 4.42
N VAL A 90 6.44 11.37 5.36
CA VAL A 90 5.42 11.13 6.40
C VAL A 90 5.22 12.38 7.27
N VAL A 91 6.33 12.97 7.73
CA VAL A 91 6.30 14.18 8.57
C VAL A 91 5.74 15.37 7.79
N ALA A 92 6.14 15.55 6.54
CA ALA A 92 5.65 16.65 5.69
C ALA A 92 4.12 16.58 5.43
N ARG A 93 3.52 15.40 5.50
CA ARG A 93 2.06 15.21 5.35
C ARG A 93 1.29 15.29 6.66
N GLY A 94 1.95 15.53 7.78
CA GLY A 94 1.31 15.59 9.10
C GLY A 94 0.68 14.26 9.53
N ALA A 95 1.12 13.15 8.95
CA ALA A 95 0.59 11.84 9.29
C ALA A 95 0.94 11.46 10.73
N LYS A 96 0.04 10.72 11.38
CA LYS A 96 0.21 10.22 12.75
C LYS A 96 0.51 8.72 12.79
N ALA A 97 0.26 8.02 11.70
CA ALA A 97 0.50 6.60 11.58
C ALA A 97 1.16 6.26 10.25
N MET A 98 1.99 5.22 10.27
CA MET A 98 2.52 4.56 9.10
C MET A 98 2.01 3.13 9.09
N VAL A 99 1.28 2.75 8.04
CA VAL A 99 0.73 1.41 7.88
C VAL A 99 1.76 0.52 7.20
N ARG A 100 1.91 -0.70 7.74
CA ARG A 100 2.72 -1.76 7.14
C ARG A 100 1.90 -3.04 7.04
N GLY A 101 1.89 -3.66 5.86
CA GLY A 101 1.28 -4.97 5.66
C GLY A 101 2.21 -6.09 6.13
N VAL A 102 1.71 -7.00 6.95
CA VAL A 102 2.45 -8.16 7.43
C VAL A 102 1.69 -9.42 7.03
N ARG A 103 2.31 -10.33 6.27
CA ARG A 103 1.69 -11.55 5.76
C ARG A 103 2.14 -12.80 6.51
N ALA A 104 3.39 -12.82 6.95
CA ALA A 104 4.02 -13.97 7.58
C ALA A 104 4.97 -13.55 8.72
N VAL A 105 5.36 -14.50 9.54
CA VAL A 105 6.32 -14.27 10.64
C VAL A 105 7.65 -13.70 10.12
N THR A 106 8.11 -14.16 8.96
CA THR A 106 9.34 -13.67 8.32
C THR A 106 9.25 -12.20 7.90
N ASP A 107 8.07 -11.73 7.47
CA ASP A 107 7.84 -10.30 7.20
C ASP A 107 7.90 -9.51 8.52
N PHE A 108 7.34 -10.07 9.60
CA PHE A 108 7.22 -9.39 10.88
C PHE A 108 8.57 -9.04 11.49
N ASP A 109 9.54 -9.91 11.48
CA ASP A 109 10.88 -9.63 12.03
C ASP A 109 11.52 -8.40 11.38
N TYR A 110 11.47 -8.31 10.06
CA TYR A 110 11.98 -7.16 9.33
C TYR A 110 11.19 -5.88 9.63
N GLU A 111 9.88 -5.96 9.57
CA GLU A 111 8.99 -4.82 9.80
C GLU A 111 9.06 -4.32 11.25
N PHE A 112 9.23 -5.21 12.22
CA PHE A 112 9.40 -4.86 13.62
C PHE A 112 10.70 -4.08 13.85
N GLN A 113 11.82 -4.53 13.27
CA GLN A 113 13.09 -3.80 13.33
C GLN A 113 12.98 -2.41 12.69
N LEU A 114 12.33 -2.34 11.52
CA LEU A 114 12.11 -1.08 10.82
C LEU A 114 11.23 -0.12 11.65
N ALA A 115 10.19 -0.63 12.30
CA ALA A 115 9.33 0.17 13.19
C ALA A 115 10.11 0.74 14.38
N GLY A 116 11.01 -0.04 14.97
CA GLY A 116 11.90 0.42 16.02
C GLY A 116 12.81 1.57 15.58
N MET A 117 13.40 1.46 14.41
CA MET A 117 14.23 2.53 13.84
C MET A 117 13.40 3.77 13.50
N ASN A 118 12.24 3.59 12.90
CA ASN A 118 11.34 4.69 12.55
C ASN A 118 10.88 5.48 13.78
N ARG A 119 10.68 4.82 14.91
CA ARG A 119 10.32 5.49 16.18
C ARG A 119 11.40 6.50 16.61
N HIS A 120 12.67 6.20 16.37
CA HIS A 120 13.75 7.15 16.63
C HIS A 120 13.78 8.30 15.62
N LEU A 121 13.46 8.04 14.37
CA LEU A 121 13.50 9.04 13.31
C LEU A 121 12.27 9.96 13.30
N MET A 122 11.12 9.47 13.73
CA MET A 122 9.85 10.20 13.75
C MET A 122 9.00 9.78 14.96
N PRO A 123 9.36 10.23 16.17
CA PRO A 123 8.75 9.78 17.43
C PRO A 123 7.26 10.12 17.56
N ALA A 124 6.75 11.07 16.77
CA ALA A 124 5.33 11.46 16.75
C ALA A 124 4.47 10.59 15.79
N VAL A 125 5.06 9.61 15.10
CA VAL A 125 4.38 8.74 14.13
C VAL A 125 4.47 7.29 14.62
N GLU A 126 3.32 6.64 14.78
CA GLU A 126 3.27 5.23 15.15
C GLU A 126 3.24 4.32 13.91
N THR A 127 3.90 3.17 14.00
CA THR A 127 3.80 2.13 13.00
C THR A 127 2.67 1.17 13.36
N VAL A 128 1.76 0.95 12.43
CA VAL A 128 0.62 0.05 12.59
C VAL A 128 0.76 -1.11 11.61
N PHE A 129 0.79 -2.33 12.15
CA PHE A 129 0.81 -3.55 11.35
C PHE A 129 -0.61 -4.03 11.06
N LEU A 130 -0.90 -4.26 9.80
CA LEU A 130 -2.16 -4.84 9.35
C LEU A 130 -1.89 -6.11 8.56
N THR A 131 -2.70 -7.14 8.80
CA THR A 131 -2.65 -8.38 8.03
C THR A 131 -3.71 -8.34 6.93
N PRO A 132 -3.39 -8.78 5.71
CA PRO A 132 -4.40 -9.01 4.70
C PRO A 132 -5.31 -10.19 5.07
N SER A 133 -6.45 -10.31 4.40
CA SER A 133 -7.32 -11.49 4.50
C SER A 133 -6.57 -12.76 4.09
N ASP A 134 -6.96 -13.89 4.65
CA ASP A 134 -6.30 -15.20 4.44
C ASP A 134 -6.08 -15.53 2.96
N LYS A 135 -7.05 -15.23 2.11
CA LYS A 135 -6.97 -15.46 0.66
C LYS A 135 -5.88 -14.65 -0.05
N TYR A 136 -5.34 -13.61 0.59
CA TYR A 136 -4.33 -12.72 0.01
C TYR A 136 -2.96 -12.83 0.68
N GLN A 137 -2.82 -13.63 1.72
CA GLN A 137 -1.57 -13.75 2.51
C GLN A 137 -0.36 -14.21 1.67
N PHE A 138 -0.59 -15.03 0.65
CA PHE A 138 0.48 -15.58 -0.18
C PHE A 138 0.83 -14.72 -1.40
N ILE A 139 0.13 -13.60 -1.60
CA ILE A 139 0.36 -12.74 -2.76
C ILE A 139 1.57 -11.85 -2.51
N SER A 140 2.53 -11.88 -3.42
CA SER A 140 3.65 -10.94 -3.46
C SER A 140 3.81 -10.35 -4.85
N SER A 141 4.16 -9.06 -4.93
CA SER A 141 4.44 -8.40 -6.21
C SER A 141 5.57 -9.09 -6.98
N THR A 142 6.57 -9.61 -6.29
CA THR A 142 7.68 -10.34 -6.90
C THR A 142 7.18 -11.58 -7.65
N PHE A 143 6.40 -12.43 -7.01
CA PHE A 143 5.84 -13.62 -7.65
C PHE A 143 4.85 -13.25 -8.77
N VAL A 144 4.04 -12.22 -8.59
CA VAL A 144 3.14 -11.73 -9.64
C VAL A 144 3.93 -11.33 -10.89
N ARG A 145 5.04 -10.60 -10.73
CA ARG A 145 5.91 -10.25 -11.87
C ARG A 145 6.53 -11.47 -12.54
N GLU A 146 7.06 -12.40 -11.76
CA GLU A 146 7.66 -13.63 -12.28
C GLU A 146 6.65 -14.46 -13.09
N ILE A 147 5.45 -14.66 -12.55
CA ILE A 147 4.38 -15.39 -13.23
C ILE A 147 4.00 -14.67 -14.53
N ALA A 148 3.83 -13.35 -14.51
CA ALA A 148 3.45 -12.58 -15.69
C ALA A 148 4.53 -12.63 -16.79
N VAL A 149 5.81 -12.47 -16.43
CA VAL A 149 6.93 -12.53 -17.37
C VAL A 149 7.05 -13.89 -18.04
N LEU A 150 6.74 -14.96 -17.32
CA LEU A 150 6.72 -16.34 -17.84
C LEU A 150 5.42 -16.70 -18.60
N GLY A 151 4.49 -15.73 -18.77
CA GLY A 151 3.26 -15.94 -19.51
C GLY A 151 2.14 -16.60 -18.72
N GLY A 152 2.28 -16.69 -17.39
CA GLY A 152 1.25 -17.24 -16.51
C GLY A 152 0.11 -16.25 -16.23
N GLU A 153 -1.03 -16.79 -15.76
CA GLU A 153 -2.20 -15.99 -15.42
C GLU A 153 -2.08 -15.36 -14.03
N VAL A 154 -2.41 -14.06 -13.93
CA VAL A 154 -2.27 -13.28 -12.68
C VAL A 154 -3.60 -12.66 -12.18
N HIS A 155 -4.72 -12.97 -12.85
CA HIS A 155 -6.04 -12.38 -12.54
C HIS A 155 -6.51 -12.65 -11.09
N GLN A 156 -6.00 -13.69 -10.44
CA GLN A 156 -6.33 -14.00 -9.04
C GLN A 156 -5.55 -13.14 -8.03
N PHE A 157 -4.53 -12.42 -8.47
CA PHE A 157 -3.58 -11.73 -7.59
C PHE A 157 -3.64 -10.21 -7.71
N VAL A 158 -4.19 -9.72 -8.82
CA VAL A 158 -4.24 -8.28 -9.14
C VAL A 158 -5.61 -7.89 -9.68
N SER A 159 -5.96 -6.62 -9.58
CA SER A 159 -7.17 -6.09 -10.22
C SER A 159 -7.08 -6.14 -11.74
N ALA A 160 -8.22 -6.10 -12.43
CA ALA A 160 -8.30 -6.18 -13.88
C ALA A 160 -7.46 -5.10 -14.58
N THR A 161 -7.43 -3.89 -14.04
CA THR A 161 -6.64 -2.76 -14.58
C THR A 161 -5.14 -3.02 -14.48
N VAL A 162 -4.68 -3.58 -13.36
CA VAL A 162 -3.28 -3.96 -13.15
C VAL A 162 -2.90 -5.14 -14.04
N GLN A 163 -3.78 -6.15 -14.18
CA GLN A 163 -3.56 -7.28 -15.08
C GLN A 163 -3.33 -6.83 -16.53
N GLN A 164 -4.18 -5.93 -17.02
CA GLN A 164 -4.03 -5.40 -18.38
C GLN A 164 -2.66 -4.74 -18.58
N ARG A 165 -2.24 -3.89 -17.64
CA ARG A 165 -0.94 -3.20 -17.70
C ARG A 165 0.24 -4.16 -17.62
N LEU A 166 0.14 -5.24 -16.84
CA LEU A 166 1.16 -6.31 -16.80
C LEU A 166 1.29 -7.00 -18.16
N ILE A 167 0.18 -7.38 -18.78
CA ILE A 167 0.18 -8.03 -20.11
C ILE A 167 0.82 -7.11 -21.17
N GLU A 168 0.43 -5.84 -21.18
CA GLU A 168 1.00 -4.84 -22.11
C GLU A 168 2.51 -4.68 -21.89
N LYS A 169 2.94 -4.59 -20.63
CA LYS A 169 4.37 -4.42 -20.29
C LYS A 169 5.20 -5.62 -20.70
N VAL A 170 4.75 -6.82 -20.37
CA VAL A 170 5.45 -8.07 -20.75
C VAL A 170 5.56 -8.20 -22.26
N ARG A 171 4.49 -7.87 -23.01
CA ARG A 171 4.54 -7.87 -24.49
C ARG A 171 5.54 -6.87 -25.05
N SER A 172 5.72 -5.73 -24.41
CA SER A 172 6.71 -4.72 -24.83
C SER A 172 8.15 -5.19 -24.62
N LEU A 173 8.40 -5.96 -23.55
CA LEU A 173 9.73 -6.52 -23.26
C LEU A 173 10.12 -7.70 -24.16
N GLY A 174 9.15 -8.44 -24.67
CA GLY A 174 9.40 -9.60 -25.58
C GLY A 174 9.58 -9.21 -27.05
N ARG A 175 9.57 -7.93 -27.38
CA ARG A 175 9.76 -7.41 -28.75
C ARG A 175 11.16 -6.80 -29.00
N GLU A 176 12.02 -6.82 -27.99
CA GLU A 176 13.45 -6.50 -28.10
C GLU A 176 14.29 -7.79 -28.25
#